data_171d960c79020654445335e0cc8a9b0f
#
_entry.id   171d960c79020654445335e0cc8a9b0f
#
_cell.length_a   1.000
_cell.length_b   1.000
_cell.length_c   1.000
_cell.angle_alpha   90.00
_cell.angle_beta   90.00
_cell.angle_gamma   90.00
#
_symmetry.space_group_name_H-M   'P 1'
#
loop_
_entity.id
_entity.type
_entity.pdbx_description
1 polymer ?
#
loop_
_entity_poly.entity_id
_entity_poly.type
_entity_poly.pdbx_seq_one_letter_code
_entity_poly.pdbx_strand_id
1 'polypeptide(L)'
;MTSDVPNLRFPEFQGEWEKCKVSDLLDFYSTNSLSWDKLEYGTDAIQNLHYGLIHVGLPTIIDLSKDKLPNITNGNTPKNYELCQEGDIAFADASEDTNEVAKAVEFYKLNGKDVICGLHTIHGRDNQQKTVIGYKGYAFSSTAFHHQIRRIAQGTKIYSINSKNFSECYIGIPSKEEQKKIATLLRLIDERIVTQNKIIDKLQSLIKGLQLVNDFVLSCDTLVKK
;
A
#
# COMPACT_ATOMS: atom_id res chain seq x y z
N MET A 1 16.30 -0.65 26.68
CA MET A 1 14.97 -0.74 26.06
C MET A 1 14.88 0.42 25.09
N THR A 2 14.85 0.16 23.80
CA THR A 2 14.61 1.23 22.81
C THR A 2 13.15 1.62 22.94
N SER A 3 12.90 2.90 23.22
CA SER A 3 11.56 3.49 23.23
C SER A 3 10.90 3.21 21.88
N ASP A 4 9.69 2.66 21.87
CA ASP A 4 8.90 2.45 20.66
C ASP A 4 8.33 3.79 20.08
N VAL A 5 8.71 4.91 20.71
CA VAL A 5 8.34 6.27 20.29
C VAL A 5 9.36 6.78 19.29
N PRO A 6 8.95 7.34 18.13
CA PRO A 6 9.86 7.88 17.14
C PRO A 6 10.63 9.11 17.67
N ASN A 7 11.88 9.29 17.21
CA ASN A 7 12.69 10.45 17.59
C ASN A 7 12.06 11.77 17.12
N LEU A 8 11.35 11.77 15.99
CA LEU A 8 10.60 12.90 15.49
C LEU A 8 9.12 12.72 15.88
N ARG A 9 8.64 13.59 16.77
CA ARG A 9 7.29 13.57 17.31
C ARG A 9 6.72 15.00 17.38
N PHE A 10 5.41 15.12 17.26
CA PHE A 10 4.76 16.39 17.51
C PHE A 10 4.95 16.81 18.97
N PRO A 11 5.40 18.06 19.24
CA PRO A 11 5.85 18.48 20.58
C PRO A 11 4.73 18.50 21.62
N GLU A 12 3.48 18.60 21.21
CA GLU A 12 2.32 18.57 22.10
C GLU A 12 1.98 17.19 22.66
N PHE A 13 2.50 16.12 22.08
CA PHE A 13 2.27 14.74 22.56
C PHE A 13 3.44 14.26 23.40
N GLN A 14 3.11 13.72 24.57
CA GLN A 14 4.06 13.18 25.53
C GLN A 14 3.61 11.79 25.99
N GLY A 15 4.50 11.10 26.70
CA GLY A 15 4.26 9.74 27.18
C GLY A 15 4.68 8.67 26.19
N GLU A 16 4.50 7.42 26.57
CA GLU A 16 4.87 6.24 25.78
C GLU A 16 3.73 5.86 24.83
N TRP A 17 4.10 5.21 23.71
CA TRP A 17 3.14 4.56 22.84
C TRP A 17 2.82 3.17 23.41
N GLU A 18 1.57 2.74 23.30
CA GLU A 18 1.19 1.36 23.61
C GLU A 18 1.89 0.43 22.63
N LYS A 19 2.63 -0.55 23.15
CA LYS A 19 3.18 -1.64 22.36
C LYS A 19 2.10 -2.70 22.16
N CYS A 20 1.51 -2.73 20.96
CA CYS A 20 0.41 -3.62 20.65
C CYS A 20 0.89 -4.77 19.76
N LYS A 21 0.55 -5.98 20.14
CA LYS A 21 0.79 -7.17 19.33
C LYS A 21 -0.15 -7.19 18.13
N VAL A 22 0.33 -7.67 16.98
CA VAL A 22 -0.50 -7.74 15.77
C VAL A 22 -1.75 -8.59 15.99
N SER A 23 -1.63 -9.72 16.72
CA SER A 23 -2.78 -10.56 17.10
C SER A 23 -3.79 -9.88 18.02
N ASP A 24 -3.37 -8.86 18.78
CA ASP A 24 -4.24 -8.13 19.69
C ASP A 24 -4.88 -6.90 19.02
N LEU A 25 -4.39 -6.58 17.83
CA LEU A 25 -4.89 -5.48 17.02
C LEU A 25 -5.77 -5.94 15.88
N LEU A 26 -5.39 -7.02 15.18
CA LEU A 26 -6.03 -7.44 13.93
C LEU A 26 -6.65 -8.82 14.05
N ASP A 27 -7.91 -8.91 13.66
CA ASP A 27 -8.54 -10.16 13.27
C ASP A 27 -8.21 -10.44 11.81
N PHE A 28 -7.85 -11.69 11.48
CA PHE A 28 -7.49 -12.10 10.14
C PHE A 28 -8.65 -12.76 9.42
N TYR A 29 -8.81 -12.44 8.14
CA TYR A 29 -9.89 -12.90 7.29
C TYR A 29 -9.35 -13.70 6.11
N SER A 30 -10.21 -14.54 5.54
CA SER A 30 -9.86 -15.35 4.39
C SER A 30 -9.59 -14.51 3.16
N THR A 31 -8.59 -14.92 2.37
CA THR A 31 -8.26 -14.37 1.08
C THR A 31 -8.47 -15.40 -0.02
N ASN A 32 -8.50 -14.99 -1.28
CA ASN A 32 -8.68 -15.90 -2.40
C ASN A 32 -7.35 -16.18 -3.14
N SER A 33 -7.36 -17.16 -4.03
CA SER A 33 -6.21 -17.61 -4.80
C SER A 33 -6.32 -17.29 -6.29
N LEU A 34 -7.10 -16.27 -6.68
CA LEU A 34 -7.28 -15.91 -8.08
C LEU A 34 -5.97 -15.36 -8.67
N SER A 35 -5.55 -15.96 -9.77
CA SER A 35 -4.42 -15.50 -10.58
C SER A 35 -4.84 -14.39 -11.55
N TRP A 36 -3.85 -13.70 -12.14
CA TRP A 36 -4.07 -12.55 -13.02
C TRP A 36 -4.99 -12.84 -14.23
N ASP A 37 -4.99 -14.05 -14.75
CA ASP A 37 -5.86 -14.46 -15.87
C ASP A 37 -7.36 -14.48 -15.51
N LYS A 38 -7.70 -14.38 -14.22
CA LYS A 38 -9.06 -14.27 -13.71
C LYS A 38 -9.44 -12.84 -13.35
N LEU A 39 -8.62 -11.87 -13.70
CA LEU A 39 -8.81 -10.46 -13.37
C LEU A 39 -8.83 -9.61 -14.64
N GLU A 40 -9.67 -8.59 -14.64
CA GLU A 40 -9.82 -7.63 -15.73
C GLU A 40 -10.10 -6.23 -15.19
N TYR A 41 -9.98 -5.20 -16.02
CA TYR A 41 -10.34 -3.83 -15.66
C TYR A 41 -11.56 -3.37 -16.43
N GLY A 42 -12.34 -2.49 -15.81
CA GLY A 42 -13.40 -1.75 -16.52
C GLY A 42 -14.78 -2.40 -16.46
N THR A 43 -15.02 -3.31 -15.52
CA THR A 43 -16.35 -3.86 -15.22
C THR A 43 -16.84 -3.35 -13.85
N ASP A 44 -18.12 -3.64 -13.53
CA ASP A 44 -18.71 -3.32 -12.22
C ASP A 44 -18.72 -4.53 -11.27
N ALA A 45 -17.95 -5.60 -11.60
CA ALA A 45 -17.83 -6.77 -10.77
C ALA A 45 -16.99 -6.48 -9.52
N ILE A 46 -17.03 -7.40 -8.53
CA ILE A 46 -16.20 -7.34 -7.32
C ILE A 46 -14.73 -7.15 -7.71
N GLN A 47 -14.07 -6.21 -7.04
CA GLN A 47 -12.65 -5.94 -7.25
C GLN A 47 -11.78 -6.88 -6.41
N ASN A 48 -10.58 -7.18 -6.90
CA ASN A 48 -9.64 -8.07 -6.23
C ASN A 48 -8.29 -7.37 -6.00
N LEU A 49 -7.84 -7.35 -4.76
CA LEU A 49 -6.51 -6.88 -4.41
C LEU A 49 -5.50 -8.02 -4.53
N HIS A 50 -4.83 -8.12 -5.66
CA HIS A 50 -3.75 -9.08 -5.87
C HIS A 50 -2.43 -8.54 -5.29
N TYR A 51 -1.60 -9.39 -4.64
CA TYR A 51 -0.34 -8.98 -4.00
C TYR A 51 0.62 -8.20 -4.90
N GLY A 52 0.65 -8.54 -6.19
CA GLY A 52 1.48 -7.82 -7.17
C GLY A 52 1.18 -6.33 -7.25
N LEU A 53 -0.07 -5.91 -6.99
CA LEU A 53 -0.44 -4.49 -6.93
C LEU A 53 0.09 -3.80 -5.67
N ILE A 54 0.23 -4.54 -4.58
CA ILE A 54 0.84 -4.02 -3.34
C ILE A 54 2.32 -3.71 -3.58
N HIS A 55 3.02 -4.56 -4.33
CA HIS A 55 4.43 -4.33 -4.68
C HIS A 55 4.60 -3.20 -5.69
N VAL A 56 3.72 -3.13 -6.70
CA VAL A 56 3.84 -2.18 -7.81
C VAL A 56 2.50 -1.49 -8.07
N GLY A 57 2.47 -0.17 -7.89
CA GLY A 57 1.39 0.67 -8.40
C GLY A 57 0.35 1.14 -7.39
N LEU A 58 0.29 0.59 -6.18
CA LEU A 58 -0.62 1.09 -5.15
C LEU A 58 0.12 1.91 -4.08
N PRO A 59 -0.50 3.00 -3.60
CA PRO A 59 -0.01 3.73 -2.43
C PRO A 59 -0.28 2.94 -1.14
N THR A 60 0.43 3.30 -0.06
CA THR A 60 0.20 2.75 1.28
C THR A 60 -1.25 2.95 1.76
N ILE A 61 -1.88 4.05 1.35
CA ILE A 61 -3.27 4.40 1.68
C ILE A 61 -4.10 4.41 0.41
N ILE A 62 -4.97 3.42 0.24
CA ILE A 62 -5.80 3.24 -0.97
C ILE A 62 -7.06 4.09 -0.88
N ASP A 63 -7.30 4.91 -1.91
CA ASP A 63 -8.54 5.64 -2.13
C ASP A 63 -9.12 5.26 -3.50
N LEU A 64 -10.15 4.41 -3.52
CA LEU A 64 -10.76 3.90 -4.76
C LEU A 64 -11.59 4.95 -5.54
N SER A 65 -11.61 6.21 -5.09
CA SER A 65 -12.01 7.32 -5.94
C SER A 65 -10.91 7.73 -6.93
N LYS A 66 -9.64 7.35 -6.66
CA LYS A 66 -8.45 7.71 -7.43
C LYS A 66 -7.68 6.49 -7.92
N ASP A 67 -7.57 5.46 -7.06
CA ASP A 67 -6.84 4.23 -7.32
C ASP A 67 -7.74 3.20 -8.00
N LYS A 68 -7.12 2.29 -8.76
CA LYS A 68 -7.86 1.27 -9.52
C LYS A 68 -7.38 -0.12 -9.12
N LEU A 69 -8.34 -0.97 -8.83
CA LEU A 69 -8.14 -2.40 -8.68
C LEU A 69 -8.81 -3.13 -9.86
N PRO A 70 -8.30 -4.29 -10.28
CA PRO A 70 -8.96 -5.12 -11.27
C PRO A 70 -10.23 -5.75 -10.66
N ASN A 71 -11.17 -6.03 -11.53
CA ASN A 71 -12.40 -6.75 -11.24
C ASN A 71 -12.20 -8.23 -11.50
N ILE A 72 -12.96 -9.07 -10.80
CA ILE A 72 -12.98 -10.51 -11.04
C ILE A 72 -13.79 -10.78 -12.31
N THR A 73 -13.21 -11.56 -13.24
CA THR A 73 -13.89 -11.95 -14.48
C THR A 73 -15.13 -12.79 -14.19
N ASN A 74 -16.12 -12.68 -15.05
CA ASN A 74 -17.41 -13.37 -14.88
C ASN A 74 -17.23 -14.89 -14.67
N GLY A 75 -17.96 -15.44 -13.70
CA GLY A 75 -17.94 -16.86 -13.35
C GLY A 75 -16.76 -17.28 -12.44
N ASN A 76 -15.84 -16.38 -12.11
CA ASN A 76 -14.68 -16.68 -11.26
C ASN A 76 -14.79 -16.13 -9.83
N THR A 77 -15.92 -15.51 -9.46
CA THR A 77 -16.14 -15.06 -8.07
C THR A 77 -16.08 -16.24 -7.10
N PRO A 78 -15.23 -16.19 -6.06
CA PRO A 78 -15.14 -17.25 -5.07
C PRO A 78 -16.50 -17.50 -4.39
N LYS A 79 -16.78 -18.73 -3.99
CA LYS A 79 -18.03 -19.06 -3.29
C LYS A 79 -18.11 -18.44 -1.89
N ASN A 80 -16.95 -18.41 -1.22
CA ASN A 80 -16.81 -17.82 0.12
C ASN A 80 -15.73 -16.72 0.02
N TYR A 81 -16.05 -15.54 0.46
CA TYR A 81 -15.12 -14.41 0.53
C TYR A 81 -15.53 -13.45 1.64
N GLU A 82 -14.58 -12.64 2.07
CA GLU A 82 -14.82 -11.53 3.00
C GLU A 82 -14.62 -10.21 2.24
N LEU A 83 -15.62 -9.34 2.29
CA LEU A 83 -15.52 -7.98 1.74
C LEU A 83 -14.63 -7.12 2.62
N CYS A 84 -13.74 -6.37 1.99
CA CYS A 84 -12.96 -5.35 2.67
C CYS A 84 -13.85 -4.22 3.14
N GLN A 85 -13.49 -3.63 4.28
CA GLN A 85 -14.11 -2.44 4.85
C GLN A 85 -13.11 -1.28 4.85
N GLU A 86 -13.60 -0.06 4.93
CA GLU A 86 -12.72 1.09 5.16
C GLU A 86 -11.99 0.94 6.50
N GLY A 87 -10.68 1.10 6.48
CA GLY A 87 -9.80 0.82 7.60
C GLY A 87 -9.24 -0.61 7.64
N ASP A 88 -9.67 -1.53 6.79
CA ASP A 88 -8.99 -2.83 6.65
C ASP A 88 -7.59 -2.63 6.09
N ILE A 89 -6.72 -3.58 6.39
CA ILE A 89 -5.34 -3.58 5.91
C ILE A 89 -5.02 -4.90 5.22
N ALA A 90 -4.28 -4.84 4.14
CA ALA A 90 -3.77 -6.01 3.46
C ALA A 90 -2.24 -5.97 3.39
N PHE A 91 -1.61 -7.13 3.54
CA PHE A 91 -0.17 -7.30 3.47
C PHE A 91 0.19 -8.30 2.38
N ALA A 92 1.24 -8.02 1.63
CA ALA A 92 1.81 -9.03 0.73
C ALA A 92 2.58 -10.08 1.55
N ASP A 93 2.17 -11.35 1.52
CA ASP A 93 2.79 -12.40 2.32
C ASP A 93 4.11 -12.91 1.73
N ALA A 94 4.42 -12.59 0.48
CA ALA A 94 5.61 -13.01 -0.23
C ALA A 94 6.21 -11.90 -1.11
N SER A 95 7.53 -11.89 -1.25
CA SER A 95 8.29 -10.99 -2.13
C SER A 95 9.66 -11.57 -2.49
N GLU A 96 10.23 -11.14 -3.61
CA GLU A 96 11.63 -11.40 -3.97
C GLU A 96 12.61 -10.55 -3.13
N ASP A 97 12.16 -9.44 -2.54
CA ASP A 97 12.93 -8.58 -1.64
C ASP A 97 12.44 -8.70 -0.20
N THR A 98 13.33 -8.98 0.73
CA THR A 98 13.02 -9.04 2.18
C THR A 98 12.50 -7.73 2.74
N ASN A 99 12.78 -6.59 2.11
CA ASN A 99 12.25 -5.29 2.53
C ASN A 99 10.80 -5.06 2.07
N GLU A 100 10.34 -5.82 1.08
CA GLU A 100 8.99 -5.72 0.51
C GLU A 100 8.03 -6.80 1.05
N VAL A 101 8.53 -7.81 1.78
CA VAL A 101 7.66 -8.77 2.49
C VAL A 101 6.88 -8.05 3.58
N ALA A 102 5.61 -8.38 3.73
CA ALA A 102 4.64 -7.69 4.57
C ALA A 102 4.43 -6.22 4.22
N LYS A 103 4.75 -5.81 2.98
CA LYS A 103 4.34 -4.49 2.49
C LYS A 103 2.84 -4.33 2.66
N ALA A 104 2.45 -3.23 3.30
CA ALA A 104 1.09 -2.99 3.75
C ALA A 104 0.38 -1.96 2.88
N VAL A 105 -0.92 -2.17 2.68
CA VAL A 105 -1.83 -1.17 2.12
C VAL A 105 -3.09 -1.12 2.97
N GLU A 106 -3.57 0.08 3.31
CA GLU A 106 -4.78 0.28 4.10
C GLU A 106 -5.88 0.87 3.22
N PHE A 107 -7.08 0.30 3.29
CA PHE A 107 -8.26 0.81 2.57
C PHE A 107 -8.82 2.06 3.28
N TYR A 108 -8.49 3.23 2.76
CA TYR A 108 -8.96 4.51 3.31
C TYR A 108 -10.36 4.86 2.84
N LYS A 109 -10.65 4.65 1.54
CA LYS A 109 -11.97 4.84 0.93
C LYS A 109 -12.24 3.76 -0.10
N LEU A 110 -13.34 3.07 0.05
CA LEU A 110 -13.83 2.09 -0.92
C LEU A 110 -14.70 2.71 -2.03
N ASN A 111 -15.24 3.90 -1.79
CA ASN A 111 -16.08 4.62 -2.76
C ASN A 111 -17.29 3.79 -3.26
N GLY A 112 -17.90 3.01 -2.38
CA GLY A 112 -19.03 2.14 -2.68
C GLY A 112 -18.70 0.89 -3.51
N LYS A 113 -17.40 0.55 -3.65
CA LYS A 113 -16.97 -0.64 -4.40
C LYS A 113 -16.79 -1.83 -3.46
N ASP A 114 -17.20 -2.98 -3.94
CA ASP A 114 -16.94 -4.26 -3.29
C ASP A 114 -15.53 -4.74 -3.63
N VAL A 115 -14.73 -5.00 -2.62
CA VAL A 115 -13.32 -5.44 -2.76
C VAL A 115 -13.08 -6.66 -1.90
N ILE A 116 -12.30 -7.61 -2.42
CA ILE A 116 -11.79 -8.76 -1.65
C ILE A 116 -10.27 -8.86 -1.77
N CYS A 117 -9.63 -9.35 -0.72
CA CYS A 117 -8.20 -9.61 -0.73
C CYS A 117 -7.89 -10.90 -1.52
N GLY A 118 -6.88 -10.83 -2.37
CA GLY A 118 -6.54 -11.85 -3.35
C GLY A 118 -5.34 -12.72 -2.99
N LEU A 119 -4.78 -13.33 -4.01
CA LEU A 119 -3.64 -14.23 -3.94
C LEU A 119 -2.46 -13.57 -3.22
N HIS A 120 -1.81 -14.34 -2.33
CA HIS A 120 -0.64 -13.91 -1.57
C HIS A 120 -0.83 -12.62 -0.78
N THR A 121 -2.02 -12.48 -0.18
CA THR A 121 -2.30 -11.39 0.76
C THR A 121 -2.72 -11.93 2.12
N ILE A 122 -2.41 -11.17 3.18
CA ILE A 122 -2.97 -11.35 4.52
C ILE A 122 -3.95 -10.20 4.74
N HIS A 123 -5.21 -10.51 5.00
CA HIS A 123 -6.28 -9.53 5.25
C HIS A 123 -6.50 -9.35 6.74
N GLY A 124 -6.35 -8.15 7.27
CA GLY A 124 -6.52 -7.81 8.68
C GLY A 124 -7.51 -6.68 8.91
N ARG A 125 -8.29 -6.79 9.99
CA ARG A 125 -9.28 -5.78 10.42
C ARG A 125 -9.13 -5.47 11.90
N ASP A 126 -9.13 -4.21 12.27
CA ASP A 126 -9.14 -3.74 13.65
C ASP A 126 -10.59 -3.59 14.16
N ASN A 127 -11.19 -4.71 14.56
CA ASN A 127 -12.57 -4.73 15.06
C ASN A 127 -12.74 -4.00 16.41
N GLN A 128 -11.64 -3.81 17.15
CA GLN A 128 -11.64 -3.09 18.43
C GLN A 128 -11.51 -1.57 18.24
N GLN A 129 -11.29 -1.12 17.00
CA GLN A 129 -11.11 0.29 16.67
C GLN A 129 -9.99 0.96 17.50
N LYS A 130 -8.92 0.25 17.78
CA LYS A 130 -7.74 0.78 18.47
C LYS A 130 -7.01 1.84 17.64
N THR A 131 -7.17 1.79 16.33
CA THR A 131 -6.53 2.71 15.40
C THR A 131 -7.54 3.57 14.66
N VAL A 132 -7.08 4.73 14.16
CA VAL A 132 -7.86 5.53 13.21
C VAL A 132 -7.55 5.09 11.79
N ILE A 133 -8.53 5.23 10.89
CA ILE A 133 -8.34 4.91 9.46
C ILE A 133 -7.23 5.80 8.88
N GLY A 134 -6.30 5.18 8.15
CA GLY A 134 -5.13 5.82 7.55
C GLY A 134 -3.87 5.79 8.43
N TYR A 135 -3.95 5.32 9.68
CA TYR A 135 -2.78 5.20 10.55
C TYR A 135 -2.04 3.87 10.36
N LYS A 136 -2.79 2.75 10.26
CA LYS A 136 -2.20 1.40 10.20
C LYS A 136 -1.26 1.23 9.01
N GLY A 137 -1.64 1.71 7.84
CA GLY A 137 -0.81 1.62 6.64
C GLY A 137 0.59 2.17 6.88
N TYR A 138 0.70 3.33 7.51
CA TYR A 138 2.00 3.94 7.84
C TYR A 138 2.70 3.25 8.99
N ALA A 139 1.99 2.85 10.05
CA ALA A 139 2.57 2.16 11.19
C ALA A 139 3.23 0.83 10.76
N PHE A 140 2.55 0.05 9.94
CA PHE A 140 3.06 -1.21 9.39
C PHE A 140 4.13 -1.01 8.29
N SER A 141 4.21 0.17 7.67
CA SER A 141 5.29 0.54 6.76
C SER A 141 6.54 1.08 7.46
N SER A 142 6.53 1.18 8.80
CA SER A 142 7.66 1.71 9.56
C SER A 142 8.88 0.80 9.52
N THR A 143 10.07 1.40 9.56
CA THR A 143 11.34 0.66 9.64
C THR A 143 11.39 -0.27 10.85
N ALA A 144 10.83 0.16 12.00
CA ALA A 144 10.78 -0.63 13.23
C ALA A 144 9.96 -1.92 13.05
N PHE A 145 8.82 -1.84 12.33
CA PHE A 145 8.03 -3.02 12.00
C PHE A 145 8.76 -3.92 10.99
N HIS A 146 9.30 -3.38 9.91
CA HIS A 146 10.03 -4.15 8.91
C HIS A 146 11.30 -4.83 9.47
N HIS A 147 11.92 -4.29 10.52
CA HIS A 147 12.99 -5.00 11.23
C HIS A 147 12.52 -6.32 11.85
N GLN A 148 11.29 -6.38 12.35
CA GLN A 148 10.72 -7.62 12.90
C GLN A 148 10.38 -8.58 11.76
N ILE A 149 9.79 -8.09 10.67
CA ILE A 149 9.46 -8.89 9.49
C ILE A 149 10.68 -9.59 8.92
N ARG A 150 11.81 -8.88 8.73
CA ARG A 150 13.05 -9.48 8.23
C ARG A 150 13.59 -10.63 9.08
N ARG A 151 13.27 -10.66 10.36
CA ARG A 151 13.69 -11.76 11.28
C ARG A 151 12.82 -13.00 11.14
N ILE A 152 11.58 -12.86 10.68
CA ILE A 152 10.63 -13.96 10.57
C ILE A 152 10.42 -14.42 9.12
N ALA A 153 10.85 -13.62 8.13
CA ALA A 153 10.78 -13.96 6.72
C ALA A 153 11.65 -15.20 6.43
N GLN A 154 11.10 -16.14 5.68
CA GLN A 154 11.73 -17.39 5.30
C GLN A 154 11.80 -17.51 3.77
N GLY A 155 12.90 -18.03 3.25
CA GLY A 155 13.10 -18.23 1.83
C GLY A 155 14.53 -17.92 1.37
N THR A 156 14.84 -18.24 0.11
CA THR A 156 16.16 -17.98 -0.49
C THR A 156 16.07 -17.11 -1.75
N LYS A 157 14.99 -17.22 -2.52
CA LYS A 157 14.70 -16.41 -3.71
C LYS A 157 13.39 -15.65 -3.54
N ILE A 158 12.38 -16.33 -3.01
CA ILE A 158 11.11 -15.73 -2.61
C ILE A 158 11.06 -15.84 -1.10
N TYR A 159 10.94 -14.71 -0.44
CA TYR A 159 10.78 -14.60 1.00
C TYR A 159 9.29 -14.54 1.32
N SER A 160 8.87 -15.29 2.33
CA SER A 160 7.47 -15.30 2.77
C SER A 160 7.37 -15.26 4.29
N ILE A 161 6.24 -14.80 4.77
CA ILE A 161 5.85 -14.84 6.17
C ILE A 161 4.62 -15.73 6.34
N ASN A 162 4.54 -16.41 7.47
CA ASN A 162 3.32 -17.09 7.86
C ASN A 162 2.54 -16.25 8.89
N SER A 163 1.23 -16.41 8.89
CA SER A 163 0.32 -15.64 9.74
C SER A 163 0.64 -15.80 11.23
N LYS A 164 1.12 -16.99 11.67
CA LYS A 164 1.46 -17.25 13.07
C LYS A 164 2.64 -16.38 13.53
N ASN A 165 3.75 -16.37 12.78
CA ASN A 165 4.92 -15.56 13.15
C ASN A 165 4.63 -14.07 12.99
N PHE A 166 3.84 -13.69 11.97
CA PHE A 166 3.38 -12.33 11.73
C PHE A 166 2.56 -11.81 12.91
N SER A 167 1.66 -12.63 13.45
CA SER A 167 0.82 -12.28 14.61
C SER A 167 1.60 -11.92 15.86
N GLU A 168 2.83 -12.44 16.00
CA GLU A 168 3.71 -12.19 17.15
C GLU A 168 4.49 -10.86 17.07
N CYS A 169 4.46 -10.17 15.90
CA CYS A 169 5.08 -8.86 15.75
C CYS A 169 4.31 -7.77 16.50
N TYR A 170 4.94 -6.62 16.68
CA TYR A 170 4.38 -5.50 17.44
C TYR A 170 4.43 -4.21 16.63
N ILE A 171 3.44 -3.34 16.88
CA ILE A 171 3.48 -1.94 16.46
C ILE A 171 3.25 -1.01 17.65
N GLY A 172 3.70 0.24 17.52
CA GLY A 172 3.41 1.29 18.48
C GLY A 172 2.06 1.94 18.18
N ILE A 173 1.22 2.11 19.21
CA ILE A 173 -0.09 2.75 19.10
C ILE A 173 -0.11 3.98 20.02
N PRO A 174 -0.05 5.20 19.46
CA PRO A 174 -0.24 6.44 20.22
C PRO A 174 -1.71 6.73 20.51
N SER A 175 -2.00 7.85 21.16
CA SER A 175 -3.37 8.34 21.33
C SER A 175 -4.06 8.55 19.98
N LYS A 176 -5.39 8.48 19.95
CA LYS A 176 -6.18 8.68 18.72
C LYS A 176 -5.91 10.04 18.05
N GLU A 177 -5.68 11.06 18.86
CA GLU A 177 -5.37 12.42 18.41
C GLU A 177 -4.00 12.47 17.73
N GLU A 178 -3.02 11.80 18.30
CA GLU A 178 -1.68 11.69 17.71
C GLU A 178 -1.70 10.85 16.43
N GLN A 179 -2.41 9.71 16.42
CA GLN A 179 -2.62 8.90 15.23
C GLN A 179 -3.20 9.72 14.06
N LYS A 180 -4.26 10.53 14.33
CA LYS A 180 -4.86 11.41 13.32
C LYS A 180 -3.87 12.40 12.75
N LYS A 181 -3.04 13.02 13.60
CA LYS A 181 -2.02 13.97 13.14
C LYS A 181 -0.95 13.29 12.30
N ILE A 182 -0.45 12.12 12.72
CA ILE A 182 0.53 11.33 11.98
C ILE A 182 -0.03 10.93 10.61
N ALA A 183 -1.21 10.32 10.59
CA ALA A 183 -1.86 9.88 9.36
C ALA A 183 -2.12 11.05 8.39
N THR A 184 -2.58 12.18 8.91
CA THR A 184 -2.83 13.38 8.09
C THR A 184 -1.54 13.93 7.50
N LEU A 185 -0.48 14.07 8.32
CA LEU A 185 0.81 14.59 7.85
C LEU A 185 1.39 13.70 6.75
N LEU A 186 1.46 12.39 6.99
CA LEU A 186 2.06 11.44 6.04
C LEU A 186 1.25 11.38 4.74
N ARG A 187 -0.08 11.36 4.83
CA ARG A 187 -0.95 11.41 3.65
C ARG A 187 -0.75 12.69 2.83
N LEU A 188 -0.62 13.86 3.47
CA LEU A 188 -0.33 15.11 2.77
C LEU A 188 1.04 15.09 2.09
N ILE A 189 2.04 14.46 2.70
CA ILE A 189 3.37 14.26 2.10
C ILE A 189 3.24 13.37 0.86
N ASP A 190 2.55 12.23 0.94
CA ASP A 190 2.33 11.34 -0.19
C ASP A 190 1.60 12.03 -1.34
N GLU A 191 0.52 12.77 -1.05
CA GLU A 191 -0.21 13.55 -2.06
C GLU A 191 0.70 14.60 -2.73
N ARG A 192 1.61 15.20 -1.97
CA ARG A 192 2.60 16.15 -2.50
C ARG A 192 3.60 15.46 -3.42
N ILE A 193 4.11 14.29 -3.01
CA ILE A 193 5.05 13.49 -3.80
C ILE A 193 4.40 13.09 -5.13
N VAL A 194 3.17 12.56 -5.10
CA VAL A 194 2.42 12.20 -6.32
C VAL A 194 2.24 13.41 -7.24
N THR A 195 1.91 14.57 -6.67
CA THR A 195 1.74 15.80 -7.45
C THR A 195 3.05 16.25 -8.10
N GLN A 196 4.16 16.22 -7.36
CA GLN A 196 5.48 16.57 -7.90
C GLN A 196 5.91 15.60 -9.01
N ASN A 197 5.70 14.30 -8.84
CA ASN A 197 6.02 13.32 -9.87
C ASN A 197 5.24 13.59 -11.17
N LYS A 198 3.94 13.89 -11.09
CA LYS A 198 3.14 14.27 -12.28
C LYS A 198 3.68 15.53 -12.98
N ILE A 199 4.19 16.51 -12.23
CA ILE A 199 4.83 17.71 -12.79
C ILE A 199 6.13 17.33 -13.49
N ILE A 200 6.96 16.50 -12.87
CA ILE A 200 8.22 16.01 -13.45
C ILE A 200 7.96 15.27 -14.76
N ASP A 201 7.02 14.32 -14.77
CA ASP A 201 6.65 13.55 -15.97
C ASP A 201 6.18 14.47 -17.11
N LYS A 202 5.37 15.49 -16.78
CA LYS A 202 4.91 16.48 -17.75
C LYS A 202 6.05 17.30 -18.32
N LEU A 203 6.98 17.77 -17.47
CA LEU A 203 8.16 18.53 -17.91
C LEU A 203 9.08 17.66 -18.77
N GLN A 204 9.32 16.42 -18.40
CA GLN A 204 10.11 15.48 -19.22
C GLN A 204 9.49 15.26 -20.59
N SER A 205 8.16 15.11 -20.66
CA SER A 205 7.43 14.98 -21.91
C SER A 205 7.55 16.23 -22.79
N LEU A 206 7.48 17.43 -22.20
CA LEU A 206 7.67 18.69 -22.92
C LEU A 206 9.10 18.83 -23.47
N ILE A 207 10.11 18.50 -22.66
CA ILE A 207 11.53 18.52 -23.08
C ILE A 207 11.73 17.59 -24.27
N LYS A 208 11.19 16.37 -24.20
CA LYS A 208 11.27 15.39 -25.29
C LYS A 208 10.60 15.91 -26.59
N GLY A 209 9.45 16.57 -26.46
CA GLY A 209 8.77 17.21 -27.59
C GLY A 209 9.59 18.34 -28.20
N LEU A 210 10.20 19.21 -27.38
CA LEU A 210 11.07 20.30 -27.87
C LEU A 210 12.33 19.76 -28.58
N GLN A 211 12.93 18.68 -28.08
CA GLN A 211 14.07 18.04 -28.73
C GLN A 211 13.70 17.54 -30.14
N LEU A 212 12.55 16.86 -30.28
CA LEU A 212 12.06 16.39 -31.58
C LEU A 212 11.84 17.55 -32.58
N VAL A 213 11.29 18.67 -32.11
CA VAL A 213 11.09 19.88 -32.95
C VAL A 213 12.44 20.46 -33.38
N ASN A 214 13.41 20.55 -32.46
CA ASN A 214 14.73 21.05 -32.76
C ASN A 214 15.48 20.18 -33.79
N ASP A 215 15.41 18.86 -33.64
CA ASP A 215 16.00 17.90 -34.57
C ASP A 215 15.35 17.98 -35.97
N PHE A 216 14.04 18.19 -36.02
CA PHE A 216 13.33 18.42 -37.28
C PHE A 216 13.78 19.72 -37.97
N VAL A 217 13.89 20.82 -37.24
CA VAL A 217 14.37 22.12 -37.78
C VAL A 217 15.79 21.97 -38.33
N LEU A 218 16.70 21.35 -37.59
CA LEU A 218 18.06 21.10 -38.03
C LEU A 218 18.15 20.24 -39.28
N SER A 219 17.26 19.24 -39.42
CA SER A 219 17.19 18.41 -40.62
C SER A 219 16.69 19.17 -41.83
N CYS A 220 15.74 20.08 -41.68
CA CYS A 220 15.25 20.96 -42.76
C CYS A 220 16.33 21.93 -43.23
N ASP A 221 17.12 22.53 -42.30
CA ASP A 221 18.21 23.42 -42.66
C ASP A 221 19.34 22.74 -43.45
N THR A 222 19.56 21.46 -43.25
CA THR A 222 20.51 20.67 -44.02
C THR A 222 20.03 20.31 -45.42
N LEU A 223 18.74 20.25 -45.64
CA LEU A 223 18.15 20.00 -46.96
C LEU A 223 18.08 21.25 -47.86
N VAL A 224 18.00 22.44 -47.26
CA VAL A 224 17.94 23.71 -48.00
C VAL A 224 19.35 24.16 -48.47
N LYS A 225 20.40 23.62 -47.85
CA LYS A 225 21.81 23.98 -48.19
C LYS A 225 22.45 23.05 -49.24
N LYS A 226 21.70 22.11 -49.79
CA LYS A 226 22.08 21.27 -50.94
C LYS A 226 21.36 21.74 -52.22
#